data_3100c2a7392f9f74a8707ea601de1d84
#
_entry.id   3100c2a7392f9f74a8707ea601de1d84
#
_cell.length_a   1.000
_cell.length_b   1.000
_cell.length_c   1.000
_cell.angle_alpha   90.00
_cell.angle_beta   90.00
_cell.angle_gamma   90.00
#
_symmetry.space_group_name_H-M   'P 1'
#
loop_
_entity.id
_entity.type
_entity.pdbx_description
1 polymer ?
#
loop_
_entity_poly.entity_id
_entity_poly.type
_entity_poly.pdbx_seq_one_letter_code
_entity_poly.pdbx_strand_id
1 'polypeptide(L)'
;RVMLIDSFFIFDDNYQNIWGYNGENKLVSAIYQVTASDMPIVCFTKGHGETSGEKRAIHTMFSDAGFDVREIDLSLEDIPADCRIIIADAPLYDFIGREAESESANEIAKLDTFLDSYGCFMIFADYEKSANLVNLNEFLEEWGISFRSNTYLRDYDHATSVDGITVIAEYVDKDSAEDGALGASLYADISELDSMPKTVCRYAMPVDILWKEGGGLTGTRQVFPVLKSYSSSEVRRGEETLSSGSETIMTLSRDKVIINNENYYSYVLACGSASFTSSDYLLSNAYANSEILRSAMLAMGRERILTDIPYK
;
A
#
# COMPACT_ATOMS: atom_id res chain seq x y z
N ARG A 1 -17.15 9.45 -23.62
CA ARG A 1 -15.75 9.55 -23.18
C ARG A 1 -14.84 8.91 -24.22
N VAL A 2 -13.59 9.31 -24.27
CA VAL A 2 -12.55 8.74 -25.16
C VAL A 2 -11.36 8.42 -24.27
N MET A 3 -10.85 7.23 -24.39
CA MET A 3 -9.61 6.82 -23.73
C MET A 3 -8.54 6.52 -24.77
N LEU A 4 -7.33 7.01 -24.54
CA LEU A 4 -6.16 6.72 -25.35
C LEU A 4 -5.40 5.56 -24.74
N ILE A 5 -5.17 4.48 -25.50
CA ILE A 5 -4.29 3.38 -25.12
C ILE A 5 -2.95 3.63 -25.82
N ASP A 6 -1.93 3.92 -25.05
CA ASP A 6 -0.58 4.26 -25.55
C ASP A 6 0.22 3.02 -25.97
N SER A 7 0.10 1.92 -25.23
CA SER A 7 0.75 0.65 -25.53
C SER A 7 0.01 -0.53 -24.94
N PHE A 8 0.06 -1.67 -25.63
CA PHE A 8 -0.34 -2.98 -25.09
C PHE A 8 0.84 -3.75 -24.48
N PHE A 9 2.03 -3.22 -24.56
CA PHE A 9 3.24 -3.84 -24.05
C PHE A 9 3.80 -3.07 -22.86
N ILE A 10 4.38 -3.80 -21.93
CA ILE A 10 5.15 -3.27 -20.81
C ILE A 10 6.60 -3.21 -21.25
N PHE A 11 7.22 -2.06 -21.10
CA PHE A 11 8.61 -1.81 -21.46
C PHE A 11 9.47 -1.60 -20.23
N ASP A 12 10.79 -1.81 -20.40
CA ASP A 12 11.79 -1.34 -19.43
C ASP A 12 11.78 0.20 -19.34
N ASP A 13 12.46 0.73 -18.32
CA ASP A 13 12.52 2.18 -18.06
C ASP A 13 13.13 2.99 -19.22
N ASN A 14 13.88 2.34 -20.12
CA ASN A 14 14.50 2.95 -21.29
C ASN A 14 13.69 2.74 -22.57
N TYR A 15 12.54 2.07 -22.52
CA TYR A 15 11.72 1.69 -23.67
C TYR A 15 12.46 0.85 -24.72
N GLN A 16 13.51 0.11 -24.31
CA GLN A 16 14.31 -0.68 -25.23
C GLN A 16 13.92 -2.16 -25.29
N ASN A 17 13.38 -2.68 -24.17
CA ASN A 17 13.00 -4.08 -24.10
C ASN A 17 11.53 -4.21 -23.68
N ILE A 18 10.85 -5.22 -24.25
CA ILE A 18 9.50 -5.60 -23.85
C ILE A 18 9.62 -6.58 -22.69
N TRP A 19 9.04 -6.22 -21.55
CA TRP A 19 8.98 -7.06 -20.36
C TRP A 19 7.73 -7.93 -20.30
N GLY A 20 6.65 -7.49 -20.95
CA GLY A 20 5.40 -8.23 -20.92
C GLY A 20 4.34 -7.68 -21.86
N TYR A 21 3.20 -8.37 -21.87
CA TYR A 21 2.01 -7.99 -22.62
C TYR A 21 0.85 -7.70 -21.68
N ASN A 22 0.20 -6.56 -21.85
CA ASN A 22 -0.91 -6.07 -21.00
C ASN A 22 -2.15 -5.67 -21.82
N GLY A 23 -2.29 -6.19 -23.04
CA GLY A 23 -3.32 -5.75 -23.97
C GLY A 23 -4.75 -6.06 -23.52
N GLU A 24 -4.96 -7.22 -22.91
CA GLU A 24 -6.28 -7.64 -22.42
C GLU A 24 -6.75 -6.70 -21.30
N ASN A 25 -5.89 -6.45 -20.32
CA ASN A 25 -6.19 -5.57 -19.20
C ASN A 25 -6.44 -4.13 -19.68
N LYS A 26 -5.58 -3.59 -20.53
CA LYS A 26 -5.73 -2.26 -21.12
C LYS A 26 -7.04 -2.10 -21.89
N LEU A 27 -7.44 -3.11 -22.67
CA LEU A 27 -8.69 -3.05 -23.43
C LEU A 27 -9.91 -3.10 -22.53
N VAL A 28 -9.93 -4.01 -21.55
CA VAL A 28 -11.03 -4.13 -20.58
C VAL A 28 -11.15 -2.87 -19.73
N SER A 29 -10.04 -2.34 -19.23
CA SER A 29 -9.98 -1.08 -18.49
C SER A 29 -10.51 0.08 -19.34
N ALA A 30 -10.09 0.19 -20.60
CA ALA A 30 -10.56 1.24 -21.50
C ALA A 30 -12.08 1.16 -21.75
N ILE A 31 -12.61 -0.04 -21.97
CA ILE A 31 -14.06 -0.25 -22.14
C ILE A 31 -14.79 0.18 -20.87
N TYR A 32 -14.31 -0.25 -19.70
CA TYR A 32 -14.92 0.12 -18.43
C TYR A 32 -14.91 1.63 -18.20
N GLN A 33 -13.77 2.29 -18.39
CA GLN A 33 -13.62 3.74 -18.18
C GLN A 33 -14.49 4.58 -19.11
N VAL A 34 -14.73 4.14 -20.35
CA VAL A 34 -15.61 4.88 -21.27
C VAL A 34 -17.10 4.61 -21.03
N THR A 35 -17.46 3.51 -20.39
CA THR A 35 -18.84 3.08 -20.14
C THR A 35 -19.32 3.33 -18.72
N ALA A 36 -18.40 3.40 -17.74
CA ALA A 36 -18.76 3.67 -16.34
C ALA A 36 -19.33 5.09 -16.18
N SER A 37 -20.42 5.21 -15.41
CA SER A 37 -20.97 6.50 -15.02
C SER A 37 -20.06 7.22 -14.03
N ASP A 38 -19.58 6.49 -13.06
CA ASP A 38 -18.73 6.96 -11.95
C ASP A 38 -17.56 6.02 -11.78
N MET A 39 -16.37 6.57 -11.60
CA MET A 39 -15.14 5.83 -11.29
C MET A 39 -14.70 6.21 -9.88
N PRO A 40 -14.29 5.24 -9.05
CA PRO A 40 -13.71 5.56 -7.75
C PRO A 40 -12.42 6.37 -7.94
N ILE A 41 -12.24 7.39 -7.11
CA ILE A 41 -11.04 8.24 -7.17
C ILE A 41 -10.01 7.68 -6.20
N VAL A 42 -8.75 7.59 -6.65
CA VAL A 42 -7.58 7.41 -5.82
C VAL A 42 -6.71 8.67 -5.91
N CYS A 43 -6.29 9.19 -4.76
CA CYS A 43 -5.43 10.35 -4.68
C CYS A 43 -4.05 9.97 -4.15
N PHE A 44 -3.01 10.28 -4.90
CA PHE A 44 -1.64 10.21 -4.42
C PHE A 44 -1.26 11.54 -3.77
N THR A 45 -0.71 11.51 -2.58
CA THR A 45 -0.24 12.72 -1.92
C THR A 45 0.95 13.31 -2.65
N LYS A 46 1.04 14.64 -2.66
CA LYS A 46 2.19 15.41 -3.15
C LYS A 46 2.48 16.56 -2.19
N GLY A 47 3.70 17.05 -2.19
CA GLY A 47 4.13 18.13 -1.31
C GLY A 47 5.06 17.65 -0.20
N HIS A 48 5.11 16.35 0.08
CA HIS A 48 5.95 15.78 1.14
C HIS A 48 7.24 15.15 0.58
N GLY A 49 7.64 15.50 -0.65
CA GLY A 49 8.85 14.96 -1.29
C GLY A 49 8.69 13.57 -1.88
N GLU A 50 7.45 13.13 -2.06
CA GLU A 50 7.12 11.90 -2.77
C GLU A 50 7.63 11.96 -4.20
N THR A 51 8.03 10.83 -4.72
CA THR A 51 8.43 10.73 -6.12
C THR A 51 7.17 10.81 -6.99
N SER A 52 6.75 12.03 -7.33
CA SER A 52 5.62 12.25 -8.22
C SER A 52 5.95 11.81 -9.65
N GLY A 53 4.96 11.30 -10.36
CA GLY A 53 5.05 11.07 -11.79
C GLY A 53 3.96 10.13 -12.30
N GLU A 54 3.21 10.60 -13.28
CA GLU A 54 2.17 9.85 -14.00
C GLU A 54 2.63 8.50 -14.58
N LYS A 55 3.95 8.23 -14.57
CA LYS A 55 4.55 7.02 -15.14
C LYS A 55 4.91 5.95 -14.12
N ARG A 56 4.56 6.11 -12.84
CA ARG A 56 4.85 5.08 -11.85
C ARG A 56 3.98 3.86 -12.04
N ALA A 57 4.56 2.67 -11.88
CA ALA A 57 3.84 1.40 -12.01
C ALA A 57 2.58 1.35 -11.15
N ILE A 58 2.63 1.86 -9.92
CA ILE A 58 1.47 1.90 -9.02
C ILE A 58 0.34 2.77 -9.58
N HIS A 59 0.63 3.94 -10.17
CA HIS A 59 -0.39 4.79 -10.82
C HIS A 59 -1.06 4.04 -11.97
N THR A 60 -0.25 3.39 -12.81
CA THR A 60 -0.75 2.59 -13.93
C THR A 60 -1.65 1.45 -13.44
N MET A 61 -1.26 0.75 -12.38
CA MET A 61 -2.06 -0.33 -11.82
C MET A 61 -3.43 0.14 -11.33
N PHE A 62 -3.51 1.28 -10.62
CA PHE A 62 -4.79 1.84 -10.20
C PHE A 62 -5.64 2.30 -11.39
N SER A 63 -5.03 2.95 -12.38
CA SER A 63 -5.72 3.33 -13.61
C SER A 63 -6.25 2.11 -14.37
N ASP A 64 -5.44 1.06 -14.52
CA ASP A 64 -5.84 -0.18 -15.17
C ASP A 64 -6.93 -0.94 -14.38
N ALA A 65 -6.95 -0.79 -13.06
CA ALA A 65 -8.02 -1.30 -12.20
C ALA A 65 -9.33 -0.48 -12.28
N GLY A 66 -9.36 0.62 -13.01
CA GLY A 66 -10.56 1.43 -13.25
C GLY A 66 -10.74 2.61 -12.30
N PHE A 67 -9.69 3.01 -11.58
CA PHE A 67 -9.71 4.23 -10.77
C PHE A 67 -9.43 5.49 -11.61
N ASP A 68 -10.05 6.60 -11.22
CA ASP A 68 -9.61 7.94 -11.59
C ASP A 68 -8.44 8.33 -10.69
N VAL A 69 -7.23 8.30 -11.25
CA VAL A 69 -5.99 8.54 -10.50
C VAL A 69 -5.69 10.04 -10.50
N ARG A 70 -5.55 10.61 -9.31
CA ARG A 70 -5.25 12.04 -9.10
C ARG A 70 -4.08 12.21 -8.15
N GLU A 71 -3.46 13.39 -8.21
CA GLU A 71 -2.53 13.87 -7.19
C GLU A 71 -3.21 14.95 -6.35
N ILE A 72 -2.94 14.98 -5.04
CA ILE A 72 -3.51 15.94 -4.11
C ILE A 72 -2.45 16.51 -3.18
N ASP A 73 -2.45 17.82 -3.02
CA ASP A 73 -1.72 18.53 -1.96
C ASP A 73 -2.69 18.82 -0.81
N LEU A 74 -2.62 18.01 0.23
CA LEU A 74 -3.54 18.11 1.36
C LEU A 74 -3.41 19.44 2.13
N SER A 75 -2.28 20.13 2.03
CA SER A 75 -2.10 21.45 2.65
C SER A 75 -2.89 22.55 1.94
N LEU A 76 -3.19 22.35 0.65
CA LEU A 76 -3.81 23.34 -0.22
C LEU A 76 -5.22 22.95 -0.68
N GLU A 77 -5.51 21.67 -0.73
CA GLU A 77 -6.73 21.12 -1.36
C GLU A 77 -7.52 20.28 -0.35
N ASP A 78 -8.83 20.25 -0.52
CA ASP A 78 -9.70 19.35 0.22
C ASP A 78 -9.83 18.01 -0.52
N ILE A 79 -9.97 16.92 0.24
CA ILE A 79 -10.11 15.59 -0.32
C ILE A 79 -11.42 15.52 -1.12
N PRO A 80 -11.40 15.09 -2.39
CA PRO A 80 -12.62 14.95 -3.19
C PRO A 80 -13.64 14.03 -2.51
N ALA A 81 -14.93 14.40 -2.52
CA ALA A 81 -15.99 13.63 -1.86
C ALA A 81 -16.10 12.18 -2.35
N ASP A 82 -15.75 11.93 -3.61
CA ASP A 82 -15.76 10.60 -4.23
C ASP A 82 -14.42 9.87 -4.12
N CYS A 83 -13.44 10.44 -3.39
CA CYS A 83 -12.17 9.78 -3.12
C CYS A 83 -12.41 8.52 -2.26
N ARG A 84 -11.76 7.44 -2.65
CA ARG A 84 -11.83 6.16 -1.92
C ARG A 84 -10.55 5.81 -1.22
N ILE A 85 -9.42 6.11 -1.83
CA ILE A 85 -8.10 5.73 -1.34
C ILE A 85 -7.18 6.94 -1.44
N ILE A 86 -6.46 7.22 -0.39
CA ILE A 86 -5.32 8.14 -0.39
C ILE A 86 -4.05 7.32 -0.24
N ILE A 87 -3.02 7.63 -1.03
CA ILE A 87 -1.75 6.91 -1.02
C ILE A 87 -0.61 7.90 -0.78
N ALA A 88 0.16 7.65 0.27
CA ALA A 88 1.43 8.32 0.54
C ALA A 88 2.58 7.35 0.19
N ASP A 89 3.34 7.67 -0.86
CA ASP A 89 4.38 6.80 -1.38
C ASP A 89 5.76 7.40 -1.20
N ALA A 90 6.49 6.92 -0.21
CA ALA A 90 7.80 7.37 0.22
C ALA A 90 7.86 8.86 0.60
N PRO A 91 6.98 9.37 1.47
CA PRO A 91 7.05 10.76 1.91
C PRO A 91 8.37 11.02 2.64
N LEU A 92 9.01 12.15 2.33
CA LEU A 92 10.26 12.63 2.93
C LEU A 92 9.98 13.67 4.04
N TYR A 93 8.97 14.51 3.82
CA TYR A 93 8.56 15.55 4.76
C TYR A 93 7.29 15.16 5.48
N ASP A 94 7.16 15.58 6.73
CA ASP A 94 6.02 15.27 7.57
C ASP A 94 4.75 15.98 7.13
N PHE A 95 3.62 15.41 7.47
CA PHE A 95 2.31 15.99 7.25
C PHE A 95 2.02 17.08 8.30
N ILE A 96 1.33 18.13 7.90
CA ILE A 96 0.97 19.21 8.81
C ILE A 96 -0.07 18.70 9.81
N GLY A 97 0.30 18.71 11.08
CA GLY A 97 -0.49 18.20 12.19
C GLY A 97 -1.40 19.24 12.84
N ARG A 98 -1.81 18.94 14.08
CA ARG A 98 -2.77 19.73 14.86
C ARG A 98 -2.29 21.15 15.24
N GLU A 99 -1.01 21.43 15.12
CA GLU A 99 -0.43 22.76 15.40
C GLU A 99 -0.45 23.70 14.18
N ALA A 100 -1.19 23.34 13.13
CA ALA A 100 -1.32 24.18 11.95
C ALA A 100 -1.90 25.56 12.28
N GLU A 101 -1.36 26.63 11.68
CA GLU A 101 -1.87 28.01 11.84
C GLU A 101 -3.32 28.15 11.31
N SER A 102 -3.76 27.24 10.45
CA SER A 102 -5.10 27.20 9.86
C SER A 102 -5.64 25.77 9.87
N GLU A 103 -6.89 25.59 10.27
CA GLU A 103 -7.59 24.31 10.18
C GLU A 103 -7.59 23.74 8.74
N SER A 104 -7.69 24.61 7.76
CA SER A 104 -7.69 24.20 6.34
C SER A 104 -6.33 23.64 5.86
N ALA A 105 -5.24 23.93 6.55
CA ALA A 105 -3.91 23.41 6.26
C ALA A 105 -3.57 22.16 7.09
N ASN A 106 -4.42 21.75 8.02
CA ASN A 106 -4.17 20.56 8.85
C ASN A 106 -4.45 19.28 8.06
N GLU A 107 -3.39 18.68 7.54
CA GLU A 107 -3.45 17.49 6.68
C GLU A 107 -3.86 16.24 7.46
N ILE A 108 -3.37 16.12 8.70
CA ILE A 108 -3.73 14.98 9.58
C ILE A 108 -5.23 15.02 9.92
N ALA A 109 -5.80 16.20 10.20
CA ALA A 109 -7.23 16.31 10.45
C ALA A 109 -8.08 15.97 9.20
N LYS A 110 -7.59 16.31 8.01
CA LYS A 110 -8.26 15.91 6.76
C LYS A 110 -8.23 14.39 6.55
N LEU A 111 -7.09 13.74 6.82
CA LEU A 111 -6.97 12.28 6.77
C LEU A 111 -7.88 11.60 7.81
N ASP A 112 -7.94 12.12 9.03
CA ASP A 112 -8.80 11.58 10.09
C ASP A 112 -10.28 11.67 9.69
N THR A 113 -10.74 12.85 9.27
CA THR A 113 -12.11 13.05 8.75
C THR A 113 -12.43 12.14 7.55
N PHE A 114 -11.46 11.95 6.65
CA PHE A 114 -11.61 11.08 5.50
C PHE A 114 -11.79 9.62 5.90
N LEU A 115 -11.00 9.13 6.85
CA LEU A 115 -11.11 7.77 7.36
C LEU A 115 -12.41 7.56 8.16
N ASP A 116 -12.88 8.55 8.92
CA ASP A 116 -14.17 8.53 9.58
C ASP A 116 -15.35 8.45 8.59
N SER A 117 -15.14 8.92 7.36
CA SER A 117 -16.09 8.83 6.25
C SER A 117 -15.91 7.58 5.37
N TYR A 118 -15.27 6.53 5.89
CA TYR A 118 -14.97 5.25 5.21
C TYR A 118 -13.97 5.35 4.06
N GLY A 119 -13.09 6.30 4.13
CA GLY A 119 -11.91 6.36 3.30
C GLY A 119 -10.91 5.27 3.63
N CYS A 120 -9.93 5.10 2.75
CA CYS A 120 -8.82 4.17 2.96
C CYS A 120 -7.49 4.90 2.75
N PHE A 121 -6.51 4.56 3.56
CA PHE A 121 -5.18 5.15 3.46
C PHE A 121 -4.14 4.05 3.25
N MET A 122 -3.22 4.26 2.31
CA MET A 122 -2.07 3.41 2.11
C MET A 122 -0.80 4.23 2.28
N ILE A 123 0.16 3.70 3.03
CA ILE A 123 1.49 4.30 3.15
C ILE A 123 2.58 3.27 2.87
N PHE A 124 3.52 3.66 2.01
CA PHE A 124 4.74 2.91 1.71
C PHE A 124 5.93 3.76 2.20
N ALA A 125 6.45 3.44 3.37
CA ALA A 125 7.49 4.24 4.01
C ALA A 125 8.89 3.77 3.63
N ASP A 126 9.79 4.73 3.44
CA ASP A 126 11.22 4.48 3.21
C ASP A 126 11.97 4.56 4.54
N TYR A 127 12.83 3.59 4.86
CA TYR A 127 13.49 3.47 6.15
C TYR A 127 14.35 4.69 6.51
N GLU A 128 14.88 5.39 5.53
CA GLU A 128 15.76 6.54 5.70
C GLU A 128 14.99 7.86 5.45
N LYS A 129 14.29 7.95 4.34
CA LYS A 129 13.57 9.17 3.94
C LYS A 129 12.40 9.48 4.85
N SER A 130 11.62 8.47 5.23
CA SER A 130 10.43 8.63 6.08
C SER A 130 10.76 8.57 7.58
N ALA A 131 12.00 8.84 7.98
CA ALA A 131 12.45 8.66 9.37
C ALA A 131 11.91 9.71 10.35
N ASN A 132 11.47 10.87 9.87
CA ASN A 132 11.09 12.02 10.70
C ASN A 132 9.62 12.46 10.50
N LEU A 133 8.72 11.53 10.25
CA LEU A 133 7.30 11.79 10.05
C LEU A 133 6.55 11.75 11.40
N VAL A 134 6.78 12.73 12.27
CA VAL A 134 6.27 12.71 13.65
C VAL A 134 4.76 12.75 13.68
N ASN A 135 4.12 13.72 13.01
CA ASN A 135 2.67 13.88 13.00
C ASN A 135 1.97 12.71 12.36
N LEU A 136 2.53 12.19 11.25
CA LEU A 136 1.99 11.02 10.59
C LEU A 136 2.14 9.76 11.45
N ASN A 137 3.26 9.58 12.15
CA ASN A 137 3.45 8.45 13.06
C ASN A 137 2.50 8.50 14.24
N GLU A 138 2.29 9.67 14.88
CA GLU A 138 1.29 9.83 15.94
C GLU A 138 -0.13 9.48 15.44
N PHE A 139 -0.47 9.89 14.23
CA PHE A 139 -1.74 9.49 13.60
C PHE A 139 -1.83 7.98 13.37
N LEU A 140 -0.77 7.34 12.88
CA LEU A 140 -0.75 5.89 12.67
C LEU A 140 -0.82 5.10 13.99
N GLU A 141 -0.30 5.63 15.10
CA GLU A 141 -0.41 5.03 16.42
C GLU A 141 -1.87 4.96 16.89
N GLU A 142 -2.72 5.92 16.50
CA GLU A 142 -4.17 5.85 16.73
C GLU A 142 -4.83 4.68 15.96
N TRP A 143 -4.17 4.20 14.90
CA TRP A 143 -4.54 3.02 14.11
C TRP A 143 -3.78 1.75 14.53
N GLY A 144 -3.02 1.81 15.64
CA GLY A 144 -2.27 0.69 16.21
C GLY A 144 -1.00 0.32 15.46
N ILE A 145 -0.47 1.24 14.66
CA ILE A 145 0.67 1.03 13.76
C ILE A 145 1.78 1.99 14.14
N SER A 146 3.02 1.51 14.19
CA SER A 146 4.20 2.37 14.36
C SER A 146 5.36 1.88 13.50
N PHE A 147 6.03 2.78 12.79
CA PHE A 147 7.22 2.47 12.03
C PHE A 147 8.47 2.53 12.92
N ARG A 148 9.31 1.49 12.85
CA ARG A 148 10.61 1.47 13.54
C ARG A 148 11.67 2.19 12.71
N SER A 149 11.54 3.52 12.65
CA SER A 149 12.34 4.41 11.80
C SER A 149 13.85 4.24 11.96
N ASN A 150 14.61 4.54 10.90
CA ASN A 150 16.07 4.38 10.83
C ASN A 150 16.55 2.94 11.06
N THR A 151 15.70 1.94 10.84
CA THR A 151 16.09 0.54 10.89
C THR A 151 15.62 -0.17 9.62
N TYR A 152 16.32 -1.23 9.25
CA TYR A 152 15.94 -2.07 8.11
C TYR A 152 16.23 -3.53 8.39
N LEU A 153 15.54 -4.39 7.68
CA LEU A 153 15.71 -5.84 7.75
C LEU A 153 16.82 -6.29 6.79
N ARG A 154 17.61 -7.24 7.26
CA ARG A 154 18.59 -7.99 6.48
C ARG A 154 18.39 -9.48 6.71
N ASP A 155 18.38 -10.26 5.65
CA ASP A 155 18.29 -11.71 5.70
C ASP A 155 19.15 -12.32 4.59
N TYR A 156 20.16 -13.10 4.95
CA TYR A 156 21.03 -13.74 3.98
C TYR A 156 20.45 -15.07 3.43
N ASP A 157 19.56 -15.69 4.18
CA ASP A 157 18.96 -16.98 3.83
C ASP A 157 17.71 -16.79 2.96
N HIS A 158 16.95 -15.69 3.22
CA HIS A 158 15.69 -15.38 2.55
C HIS A 158 15.74 -13.99 1.90
N ALA A 159 16.66 -13.79 0.98
CA ALA A 159 16.73 -12.57 0.17
C ALA A 159 16.97 -12.91 -1.30
N THR A 160 16.66 -11.97 -2.16
CA THR A 160 16.97 -12.04 -3.60
C THR A 160 18.27 -11.31 -3.95
N SER A 161 18.79 -10.51 -3.02
CA SER A 161 20.05 -9.78 -3.16
C SER A 161 21.18 -10.44 -2.34
N VAL A 162 22.41 -10.35 -2.86
CA VAL A 162 23.61 -10.94 -2.20
C VAL A 162 23.91 -10.28 -0.86
N ASP A 163 23.57 -8.99 -0.71
CA ASP A 163 23.77 -8.23 0.51
C ASP A 163 22.68 -8.46 1.57
N GLY A 164 21.66 -9.27 1.23
CA GLY A 164 20.57 -9.63 2.14
C GLY A 164 19.55 -8.53 2.41
N ILE A 165 19.60 -7.37 1.73
CA ILE A 165 18.71 -6.23 2.00
C ILE A 165 17.40 -6.26 1.20
N THR A 166 17.31 -7.10 0.15
CA THR A 166 16.05 -7.34 -0.57
C THR A 166 15.44 -8.61 -0.03
N VAL A 167 14.74 -8.48 1.09
CA VAL A 167 14.17 -9.61 1.80
C VAL A 167 12.96 -10.18 1.08
N ILE A 168 12.80 -11.50 1.15
CA ILE A 168 11.59 -12.20 0.75
C ILE A 168 10.64 -12.14 1.94
N ALA A 169 9.42 -11.68 1.70
CA ALA A 169 8.40 -11.64 2.72
C ALA A 169 7.66 -12.98 2.83
N GLU A 170 7.32 -13.34 4.05
CA GLU A 170 6.46 -14.46 4.40
C GLU A 170 5.03 -13.97 4.58
N TYR A 171 4.07 -14.69 4.01
CA TYR A 171 2.64 -14.40 4.22
C TYR A 171 2.21 -14.88 5.58
N VAL A 172 1.33 -14.11 6.21
CA VAL A 172 0.76 -14.53 7.50
C VAL A 172 -0.16 -15.71 7.27
N ASP A 173 0.01 -16.74 8.09
CA ASP A 173 -0.74 -17.98 8.03
C ASP A 173 -2.25 -17.73 8.03
N LYS A 174 -2.94 -18.40 7.10
CA LYS A 174 -4.40 -18.36 6.95
C LYS A 174 -5.15 -18.78 8.23
N ASP A 175 -4.55 -19.67 9.04
CA ASP A 175 -5.16 -20.18 10.27
C ASP A 175 -5.06 -19.18 11.43
N SER A 176 -4.18 -18.17 11.31
CA SER A 176 -4.06 -17.05 12.26
C SER A 176 -4.83 -15.81 11.82
N ALA A 177 -5.45 -15.83 10.65
CA ALA A 177 -6.16 -14.72 10.08
C ALA A 177 -7.66 -14.84 10.37
N GLU A 178 -8.16 -13.96 11.20
CA GLU A 178 -9.60 -13.75 11.39
C GLU A 178 -10.24 -13.22 10.09
N ASP A 179 -11.55 -13.39 9.95
CA ASP A 179 -12.32 -12.90 8.82
C ASP A 179 -11.97 -11.44 8.45
N GLY A 180 -11.49 -11.24 7.23
CA GLY A 180 -11.15 -9.93 6.68
C GLY A 180 -9.68 -9.55 6.75
N ALA A 181 -8.80 -10.44 7.18
CA ALA A 181 -7.37 -10.23 7.05
C ALA A 181 -6.94 -10.41 5.59
N LEU A 182 -6.41 -9.33 5.00
CA LEU A 182 -5.94 -9.30 3.62
C LEU A 182 -4.90 -10.39 3.33
N GLY A 183 -4.03 -10.68 4.30
CA GLY A 183 -2.98 -11.68 4.15
C GLY A 183 -3.48 -13.12 3.96
N ALA A 184 -4.61 -13.49 4.55
CA ALA A 184 -5.14 -14.84 4.43
C ALA A 184 -5.80 -15.12 3.08
N SER A 185 -6.59 -14.19 2.56
CA SER A 185 -7.17 -14.32 1.22
C SER A 185 -6.08 -14.35 0.17
N LEU A 186 -5.07 -13.49 0.29
CA LEU A 186 -3.90 -13.48 -0.57
C LEU A 186 -3.13 -14.79 -0.57
N TYR A 187 -2.87 -15.34 0.61
CA TYR A 187 -2.17 -16.62 0.71
C TYR A 187 -2.96 -17.74 0.02
N ALA A 188 -4.28 -17.76 0.18
CA ALA A 188 -5.12 -18.74 -0.49
C ALA A 188 -5.01 -18.64 -2.02
N ASP A 189 -5.12 -17.44 -2.57
CA ASP A 189 -5.07 -17.19 -4.02
C ASP A 189 -3.70 -17.52 -4.61
N ILE A 190 -2.61 -17.15 -3.93
CA ILE A 190 -1.24 -17.36 -4.42
C ILE A 190 -0.76 -18.80 -4.20
N SER A 191 -1.21 -19.48 -3.12
CA SER A 191 -0.78 -20.85 -2.81
C SER A 191 -1.34 -21.90 -3.77
N GLU A 192 -2.37 -21.58 -4.53
CA GLU A 192 -2.93 -22.45 -5.58
C GLU A 192 -2.12 -22.41 -6.89
N LEU A 193 -1.17 -21.50 -7.02
CA LEU A 193 -0.31 -21.41 -8.20
C LEU A 193 0.75 -22.52 -8.20
N ASP A 194 1.06 -23.09 -9.37
CA ASP A 194 2.06 -24.15 -9.56
C ASP A 194 3.46 -23.77 -9.04
N SER A 195 3.79 -22.48 -9.06
CA SER A 195 4.95 -21.92 -8.38
C SER A 195 4.54 -20.65 -7.67
N MET A 196 4.61 -20.65 -6.35
CA MET A 196 4.27 -19.48 -5.54
C MET A 196 5.27 -18.35 -5.79
N PRO A 197 4.86 -17.23 -6.40
CA PRO A 197 5.74 -16.10 -6.62
C PRO A 197 6.13 -15.46 -5.29
N LYS A 198 7.36 -14.93 -5.23
CA LYS A 198 7.89 -14.30 -4.02
C LYS A 198 7.44 -12.85 -3.93
N THR A 199 7.06 -12.40 -2.74
CA THR A 199 6.94 -10.97 -2.44
C THR A 199 8.26 -10.48 -1.89
N VAL A 200 8.75 -9.37 -2.40
CA VAL A 200 10.05 -8.82 -2.03
C VAL A 200 9.93 -7.39 -1.54
N CYS A 201 10.75 -7.08 -0.54
CA CYS A 201 10.83 -5.76 0.07
C CYS A 201 12.32 -5.39 0.26
N ARG A 202 12.77 -4.34 -0.43
CA ARG A 202 14.13 -3.84 -0.27
C ARG A 202 14.18 -2.78 0.82
N TYR A 203 15.19 -2.84 1.69
CA TYR A 203 15.31 -1.98 2.86
C TYR A 203 14.01 -1.93 3.67
N ALA A 204 13.42 -3.10 3.89
CA ALA A 204 12.18 -3.20 4.64
C ALA A 204 12.37 -2.75 6.09
N MET A 205 11.60 -1.77 6.51
CA MET A 205 11.56 -1.27 7.88
C MET A 205 10.51 -2.08 8.67
N PRO A 206 10.80 -2.54 9.88
CA PRO A 206 9.79 -3.16 10.73
C PRO A 206 8.61 -2.23 11.02
N VAL A 207 7.42 -2.80 11.00
CA VAL A 207 6.16 -2.13 11.35
C VAL A 207 5.62 -2.78 12.62
N ASP A 208 5.62 -2.04 13.73
CA ASP A 208 5.15 -2.53 15.00
C ASP A 208 3.62 -2.44 15.09
N ILE A 209 2.98 -3.53 15.57
CA ILE A 209 1.58 -3.56 15.94
C ILE A 209 1.49 -3.25 17.42
N LEU A 210 0.99 -2.05 17.77
CA LEU A 210 0.94 -1.56 19.14
C LEU A 210 -0.16 -2.26 19.95
N TRP A 211 -1.24 -2.66 19.29
CA TRP A 211 -2.36 -3.41 19.86
C TRP A 211 -3.11 -4.13 18.73
N LYS A 212 -3.79 -5.22 19.06
CA LYS A 212 -4.54 -6.00 18.06
C LYS A 212 -5.98 -5.56 17.89
N GLU A 213 -6.62 -5.16 18.99
CA GLU A 213 -7.99 -4.68 19.04
C GLU A 213 -8.10 -3.51 20.00
N GLY A 214 -8.96 -2.56 19.69
CA GLY A 214 -9.19 -1.36 20.49
C GLY A 214 -9.18 -0.11 19.60
N GLY A 215 -9.04 1.06 20.23
CA GLY A 215 -8.95 2.33 19.50
C GLY A 215 -10.22 2.71 18.74
N GLY A 216 -10.18 3.87 18.06
CA GLY A 216 -11.34 4.44 17.40
C GLY A 216 -12.45 4.89 18.36
N LEU A 217 -13.49 5.50 17.82
CA LEU A 217 -14.64 5.99 18.62
C LEU A 217 -15.43 4.87 19.28
N THR A 218 -15.47 3.70 18.66
CA THR A 218 -16.27 2.53 19.10
C THR A 218 -15.45 1.43 19.73
N GLY A 219 -14.11 1.55 19.74
CA GLY A 219 -13.20 0.49 20.20
C GLY A 219 -13.17 -0.74 19.30
N THR A 220 -13.55 -0.59 18.04
CA THR A 220 -13.71 -1.69 17.08
C THR A 220 -12.57 -1.80 16.05
N ARG A 221 -11.54 -0.96 16.18
CA ARG A 221 -10.37 -1.06 15.30
C ARG A 221 -9.62 -2.36 15.55
N GLN A 222 -9.20 -3.01 14.47
CA GLN A 222 -8.43 -4.25 14.50
C GLN A 222 -7.20 -4.11 13.63
N VAL A 223 -6.05 -4.62 14.09
CA VAL A 223 -4.79 -4.55 13.35
C VAL A 223 -4.29 -5.96 13.04
N PHE A 224 -3.99 -6.21 11.78
CA PHE A 224 -3.54 -7.50 11.27
C PHE A 224 -2.17 -7.35 10.61
N PRO A 225 -1.23 -8.27 10.86
CA PRO A 225 -0.06 -8.38 10.01
C PRO A 225 -0.45 -8.95 8.65
N VAL A 226 0.12 -8.40 7.58
CA VAL A 226 -0.07 -8.88 6.19
C VAL A 226 1.16 -9.63 5.70
N LEU A 227 2.32 -9.03 5.89
CA LEU A 227 3.62 -9.60 5.52
C LEU A 227 4.57 -9.56 6.70
N LYS A 228 5.38 -10.61 6.84
CA LYS A 228 6.46 -10.72 7.82
C LYS A 228 7.77 -11.10 7.16
N SER A 229 8.87 -10.85 7.82
CA SER A 229 10.15 -11.45 7.48
C SER A 229 10.27 -12.85 8.07
N TYR A 230 11.20 -13.64 7.53
CA TYR A 230 11.55 -14.94 8.11
C TYR A 230 12.29 -14.78 9.43
N SER A 231 12.32 -15.86 10.23
CA SER A 231 12.98 -15.88 11.54
C SER A 231 14.50 -15.72 11.48
N SER A 232 15.11 -15.89 10.30
CA SER A 232 16.54 -15.65 10.01
C SER A 232 16.87 -14.17 9.86
N SER A 233 15.88 -13.30 9.80
CA SER A 233 16.09 -11.87 9.60
C SER A 233 16.73 -11.18 10.80
N GLU A 234 17.51 -10.16 10.52
CA GLU A 234 18.09 -9.24 11.48
C GLU A 234 17.55 -7.83 11.30
N VAL A 235 17.20 -7.16 12.39
CA VAL A 235 16.92 -5.72 12.39
C VAL A 235 18.24 -4.98 12.51
N ARG A 236 18.52 -4.12 11.56
CA ARG A 236 19.78 -3.38 11.45
C ARG A 236 19.58 -1.87 11.59
N ARG A 237 20.58 -1.23 12.18
CA ARG A 237 20.77 0.24 12.13
C ARG A 237 22.20 0.50 11.67
N GLY A 238 22.37 0.84 10.39
CA GLY A 238 23.70 0.85 9.79
C GLY A 238 24.38 -0.51 9.89
N GLU A 239 25.55 -0.56 10.54
CA GLU A 239 26.30 -1.81 10.74
C GLU A 239 25.92 -2.56 12.03
N GLU A 240 25.05 -2.00 12.87
CA GLU A 240 24.66 -2.60 14.13
C GLU A 240 23.43 -3.52 13.94
N THR A 241 23.50 -4.75 14.48
CA THR A 241 22.34 -5.64 14.64
C THR A 241 21.65 -5.34 15.96
N LEU A 242 20.40 -4.91 15.93
CA LEU A 242 19.61 -4.55 17.09
C LEU A 242 18.87 -5.77 17.66
N SER A 243 18.32 -6.60 16.77
CA SER A 243 17.61 -7.82 17.14
C SER A 243 17.61 -8.80 15.96
N SER A 244 17.22 -10.05 16.22
CA SER A 244 17.04 -11.09 15.20
C SER A 244 15.70 -11.79 15.43
N GLY A 245 15.05 -12.17 14.36
CA GLY A 245 13.77 -12.85 14.36
C GLY A 245 12.82 -12.34 13.27
N SER A 246 11.63 -12.93 13.25
CA SER A 246 10.58 -12.50 12.32
C SER A 246 9.96 -11.18 12.77
N GLU A 247 9.90 -10.23 11.87
CA GLU A 247 9.34 -8.89 12.07
C GLU A 247 8.22 -8.62 11.07
N THR A 248 7.22 -7.83 11.43
CA THR A 248 6.17 -7.44 10.51
C THR A 248 6.69 -6.36 9.55
N ILE A 249 6.40 -6.52 8.25
CA ILE A 249 6.79 -5.59 7.18
C ILE A 249 5.60 -4.78 6.69
N MET A 250 4.41 -5.40 6.67
CA MET A 250 3.17 -4.77 6.22
C MET A 250 2.04 -5.12 7.17
N THR A 251 1.23 -4.12 7.51
CA THR A 251 0.06 -4.25 8.37
C THR A 251 -1.18 -3.70 7.68
N LEU A 252 -2.34 -4.24 8.04
CA LEU A 252 -3.64 -3.69 7.72
C LEU A 252 -4.39 -3.41 9.02
N SER A 253 -4.71 -2.16 9.27
CA SER A 253 -5.66 -1.76 10.31
C SER A 253 -7.02 -1.49 9.68
N ARG A 254 -8.09 -1.92 10.33
CA ARG A 254 -9.45 -1.63 9.89
C ARG A 254 -10.31 -1.10 11.02
N ASP A 255 -11.19 -0.17 10.72
CA ASP A 255 -12.29 0.25 11.57
C ASP A 255 -13.62 -0.14 10.96
N LYS A 256 -14.55 -0.61 11.78
CA LYS A 256 -15.86 -1.09 11.33
C LYS A 256 -16.96 -0.18 11.84
N VAL A 257 -17.79 0.31 10.95
CA VAL A 257 -18.99 1.05 11.29
C VAL A 257 -20.22 0.40 10.66
N ILE A 258 -21.33 0.40 11.37
CA ILE A 258 -22.59 -0.17 10.89
C ILE A 258 -23.54 0.98 10.54
N ILE A 259 -23.92 1.08 9.27
CA ILE A 259 -24.91 2.07 8.80
C ILE A 259 -26.05 1.31 8.12
N ASN A 260 -27.30 1.61 8.52
CA ASN A 260 -28.49 0.95 7.95
C ASN A 260 -28.42 -0.58 7.94
N ASN A 261 -27.79 -1.16 8.96
CA ASN A 261 -27.57 -2.60 9.12
C ASN A 261 -26.58 -3.22 8.11
N GLU A 262 -25.78 -2.40 7.43
CA GLU A 262 -24.67 -2.79 6.58
C GLU A 262 -23.33 -2.43 7.21
N ASN A 263 -22.32 -3.28 6.99
CA ASN A 263 -20.99 -3.05 7.50
C ASN A 263 -20.18 -2.19 6.51
N TYR A 264 -19.60 -1.11 7.01
CA TYR A 264 -18.65 -0.28 6.28
C TYR A 264 -17.30 -0.34 6.99
N TYR A 265 -16.22 -0.25 6.23
CA TYR A 265 -14.87 -0.34 6.76
C TYR A 265 -14.01 0.80 6.23
N SER A 266 -13.23 1.38 7.14
CA SER A 266 -12.06 2.17 6.83
C SER A 266 -10.82 1.30 6.98
N TYR A 267 -9.81 1.50 6.15
CA TYR A 267 -8.58 0.74 6.19
C TYR A 267 -7.37 1.64 6.18
N VAL A 268 -6.35 1.26 6.96
CA VAL A 268 -5.00 1.81 6.88
C VAL A 268 -4.04 0.67 6.57
N LEU A 269 -3.45 0.67 5.37
CA LEU A 269 -2.40 -0.25 4.96
C LEU A 269 -1.06 0.44 5.12
N ALA A 270 -0.20 -0.08 5.98
CA ALA A 270 1.13 0.44 6.20
C ALA A 270 2.20 -0.58 5.80
N CYS A 271 3.08 -0.18 4.90
CA CYS A 271 4.21 -0.98 4.44
C CYS A 271 5.53 -0.28 4.75
N GLY A 272 6.44 -0.97 5.43
CA GLY A 272 7.76 -0.46 5.77
C GLY A 272 8.78 -0.53 4.62
N SER A 273 8.32 -0.57 3.36
CA SER A 273 9.22 -0.59 2.21
C SER A 273 8.63 0.20 1.04
N ALA A 274 9.22 1.36 0.77
CA ALA A 274 8.85 2.16 -0.40
C ALA A 274 9.18 1.45 -1.73
N SER A 275 10.19 0.58 -1.73
CA SER A 275 10.54 -0.20 -2.92
C SER A 275 9.47 -1.23 -3.30
N PHE A 276 8.53 -1.56 -2.38
CA PHE A 276 7.42 -2.45 -2.66
C PHE A 276 6.62 -2.02 -3.90
N THR A 277 6.51 -0.71 -4.13
CA THR A 277 5.78 -0.10 -5.25
C THR A 277 6.64 0.17 -6.48
N SER A 278 7.92 -0.25 -6.49
CA SER A 278 8.81 -0.02 -7.63
C SER A 278 8.36 -0.78 -8.88
N SER A 279 8.67 -0.22 -10.05
CA SER A 279 8.39 -0.85 -11.34
C SER A 279 9.02 -2.24 -11.47
N ASP A 280 10.23 -2.42 -10.93
CA ASP A 280 10.96 -3.69 -10.96
C ASP A 280 10.19 -4.83 -10.31
N TYR A 281 9.37 -4.53 -9.29
CA TYR A 281 8.62 -5.54 -8.56
C TYR A 281 7.16 -5.62 -9.00
N LEU A 282 6.52 -4.48 -9.30
CA LEU A 282 5.11 -4.46 -9.68
C LEU A 282 4.85 -4.97 -11.10
N LEU A 283 5.79 -4.75 -12.03
CA LEU A 283 5.63 -5.15 -13.44
C LEU A 283 6.27 -6.50 -13.74
N SER A 284 6.94 -7.12 -12.78
CA SER A 284 7.62 -8.39 -12.96
C SER A 284 6.73 -9.56 -12.55
N ASN A 285 6.55 -10.52 -13.46
CA ASN A 285 5.84 -11.78 -13.18
C ASN A 285 6.59 -12.71 -12.20
N ALA A 286 7.84 -12.37 -11.85
CA ALA A 286 8.63 -13.14 -10.88
C ALA A 286 8.22 -12.85 -9.43
N TYR A 287 7.47 -11.76 -9.20
CA TYR A 287 7.09 -11.28 -7.87
C TYR A 287 5.58 -11.14 -7.72
N ALA A 288 5.10 -11.32 -6.49
CA ALA A 288 3.68 -11.19 -6.14
C ALA A 288 3.33 -9.81 -5.56
N ASN A 289 4.22 -8.83 -5.64
CA ASN A 289 3.95 -7.49 -5.11
C ASN A 289 2.69 -6.87 -5.73
N SER A 290 2.48 -7.07 -7.04
CA SER A 290 1.27 -6.61 -7.74
C SER A 290 0.00 -7.30 -7.25
N GLU A 291 0.06 -8.59 -6.89
CA GLU A 291 -1.11 -9.34 -6.42
C GLU A 291 -1.61 -8.81 -5.07
N ILE A 292 -0.67 -8.44 -4.17
CA ILE A 292 -1.01 -7.81 -2.89
C ILE A 292 -1.73 -6.48 -3.09
N LEU A 293 -1.23 -5.63 -4.00
CA LEU A 293 -1.89 -4.37 -4.31
C LEU A 293 -3.28 -4.58 -4.91
N ARG A 294 -3.45 -5.56 -5.81
CA ARG A 294 -4.76 -5.89 -6.38
C ARG A 294 -5.75 -6.33 -5.30
N SER A 295 -5.34 -7.23 -4.40
CA SER A 295 -6.18 -7.65 -3.30
C SER A 295 -6.51 -6.50 -2.34
N ALA A 296 -5.54 -5.58 -2.09
CA ALA A 296 -5.80 -4.37 -1.33
C ALA A 296 -6.82 -3.45 -2.03
N MET A 297 -6.71 -3.27 -3.35
CA MET A 297 -7.69 -2.52 -4.14
C MET A 297 -9.08 -3.13 -4.04
N LEU A 298 -9.20 -4.46 -4.13
CA LEU A 298 -10.48 -5.18 -3.98
C LEU A 298 -11.09 -5.01 -2.59
N ALA A 299 -10.26 -5.12 -1.55
CA ALA A 299 -10.73 -4.97 -0.17
C ALA A 299 -11.15 -3.53 0.17
N MET A 300 -10.42 -2.54 -0.36
CA MET A 300 -10.61 -1.12 -0.08
C MET A 300 -11.55 -0.42 -1.06
N GLY A 301 -11.62 -0.91 -2.30
CA GLY A 301 -12.59 -0.44 -3.28
C GLY A 301 -13.97 -0.95 -2.96
N ARG A 302 -14.94 -0.06 -2.75
CA ARG A 302 -16.34 -0.44 -2.48
C ARG A 302 -17.10 -0.83 -3.72
N GLU A 303 -16.53 -0.59 -4.88
CA GLU A 303 -17.16 -0.76 -6.18
C GLU A 303 -16.47 -1.86 -6.98
N ARG A 304 -17.07 -2.25 -8.08
CA ARG A 304 -16.55 -3.29 -8.94
C ARG A 304 -15.25 -2.84 -9.58
N ILE A 305 -14.14 -3.43 -9.20
CA ILE A 305 -12.81 -3.14 -9.70
C ILE A 305 -12.40 -4.23 -10.69
N LEU A 306 -11.77 -3.83 -11.78
CA LEU A 306 -11.30 -4.74 -12.83
C LEU A 306 -9.87 -5.19 -12.53
N THR A 307 -9.70 -6.14 -11.62
CA THR A 307 -8.34 -6.52 -11.19
C THR A 307 -7.90 -7.92 -11.59
N ASP A 308 -8.79 -8.72 -12.17
CA ASP A 308 -8.58 -10.16 -12.36
C ASP A 308 -7.80 -10.55 -13.63
N ILE A 309 -7.13 -9.60 -14.29
CA ILE A 309 -6.39 -9.90 -15.51
C ILE A 309 -4.89 -9.77 -15.22
N PRO A 310 -4.17 -10.89 -15.05
CA PRO A 310 -2.72 -10.83 -14.79
C PRO A 310 -1.95 -10.36 -16.02
N TYR A 311 -0.79 -9.75 -15.81
CA TYR A 311 0.17 -9.45 -16.85
C TYR A 311 0.73 -10.78 -17.43
N LYS A 312 0.93 -10.82 -18.74
CA LYS A 312 1.49 -11.99 -19.44
C LYS A 312 2.88 -11.69 -19.99
#